data_393fb6d2a92f2b3836a16988ee8aec63
#
_entry.id   393fb6d2a92f2b3836a16988ee8aec63
#
_cell.length_a   1.000
_cell.length_b   1.000
_cell.length_c   1.000
_cell.angle_alpha   90.00
_cell.angle_beta   90.00
_cell.angle_gamma   90.00
#
_symmetry.space_group_name_H-M   'P 1'
#
loop_
_entity.id
_entity.type
_entity.pdbx_description
1 polymer ?
#
loop_
_entity_poly.entity_id
_entity_poly.type
_entity_poly.pdbx_seq_one_letter_code
_entity_poly.pdbx_strand_id
1 'polypeptide(L)'
;SEGLVAADCTFDKFQKGSGTITMPVTGVPAQTGEVFFELLVDGESKGTVKSTVVADPSSIVGGFPVWWDFSSESKPTLMADPHNYSWGAGSQYPCEDSAPSTDHKYLDWSDRGGYLTVVCSTASGWGYGEGHCYMKGLQKDDYWLMAFPVKNLKEGTRIAFEAAVGCSGSGARYYALEYSADGTNWFLAEGAETVTGVDGSTGPAHYTVMTDQALPNDKTPACGWASYTFPVEGCSVTDGLFYVRLRVSLDIRLNASATTYTISKTGSERLKGIVKVSLPE
;
A
#
# COMPACT_ATOMS: atom_id res chain seq x y z
N SER A 1 -16.67 31.05 1.66
CA SER A 1 -16.16 29.66 1.67
C SER A 1 -15.97 29.25 3.11
N GLU A 2 -16.40 28.05 3.45
CA GLU A 2 -16.23 27.52 4.82
C GLU A 2 -14.75 27.53 5.21
N GLY A 3 -14.47 28.08 6.39
CA GLY A 3 -13.12 28.12 6.96
C GLY A 3 -12.22 29.30 6.57
N LEU A 4 -12.63 30.13 5.63
CA LEU A 4 -11.89 31.33 5.24
C LEU A 4 -12.67 32.61 5.56
N VAL A 5 -12.00 33.59 6.17
CA VAL A 5 -12.57 34.89 6.53
C VAL A 5 -11.71 35.99 5.91
N ALA A 6 -12.33 36.82 5.07
CA ALA A 6 -11.69 38.05 4.61
C ALA A 6 -11.85 39.15 5.68
N ALA A 7 -10.79 39.88 5.94
CA ALA A 7 -10.83 40.97 6.90
C ALA A 7 -11.47 42.21 6.29
N ASP A 8 -12.13 43.00 7.13
CA ASP A 8 -12.62 44.30 6.73
C ASP A 8 -11.43 45.25 6.49
N CYS A 9 -11.56 46.06 5.44
CA CYS A 9 -10.58 47.07 5.09
C CYS A 9 -11.24 48.46 5.14
N THR A 10 -10.62 49.39 5.84
CA THR A 10 -11.09 50.81 5.91
C THR A 10 -10.14 51.67 5.10
N PHE A 11 -10.68 52.50 4.22
CA PHE A 11 -9.90 53.43 3.38
C PHE A 11 -10.29 54.87 3.71
N ASP A 12 -9.30 55.68 4.06
CA ASP A 12 -9.51 57.09 4.44
C ASP A 12 -9.84 57.98 3.22
N LYS A 13 -9.45 57.60 2.03
CA LYS A 13 -9.71 58.38 0.78
C LYS A 13 -9.79 57.46 -0.42
N PHE A 14 -10.91 57.51 -1.11
CA PHE A 14 -11.04 56.94 -2.46
C PHE A 14 -10.75 58.04 -3.49
N GLN A 15 -9.76 57.80 -4.34
CA GLN A 15 -9.54 58.65 -5.53
C GLN A 15 -10.22 58.04 -6.72
N LYS A 16 -10.77 58.89 -7.59
CA LYS A 16 -11.38 58.45 -8.84
C LYS A 16 -10.30 57.87 -9.77
N GLY A 17 -10.43 56.61 -10.11
CA GLY A 17 -9.51 55.92 -10.98
C GLY A 17 -9.52 54.40 -10.72
N SER A 18 -8.56 53.70 -11.32
CA SER A 18 -8.31 52.27 -11.05
C SER A 18 -7.23 52.11 -9.96
N GLY A 19 -7.39 51.19 -9.08
CA GLY A 19 -6.45 50.88 -7.98
C GLY A 19 -6.55 49.42 -7.56
N THR A 20 -5.60 48.98 -6.74
CA THR A 20 -5.59 47.65 -6.15
C THR A 20 -5.93 47.77 -4.69
N ILE A 21 -6.86 46.96 -4.22
CA ILE A 21 -7.20 46.80 -2.82
C ILE A 21 -6.66 45.44 -2.37
N THR A 22 -5.88 45.43 -1.30
CA THR A 22 -5.38 44.20 -0.70
C THR A 22 -6.15 43.91 0.59
N MET A 23 -6.87 42.81 0.62
CA MET A 23 -7.58 42.36 1.81
C MET A 23 -6.93 41.09 2.35
N PRO A 24 -6.53 41.07 3.65
CA PRO A 24 -6.04 39.84 4.25
C PRO A 24 -7.17 38.81 4.35
N VAL A 25 -6.86 37.59 3.99
CA VAL A 25 -7.74 36.43 4.18
C VAL A 25 -7.09 35.51 5.20
N THR A 26 -7.84 35.16 6.23
CA THR A 26 -7.38 34.27 7.30
C THR A 26 -8.27 33.04 7.41
N GLY A 27 -7.77 32.00 8.06
CA GLY A 27 -8.52 30.75 8.27
C GLY A 27 -7.90 29.56 7.55
N VAL A 28 -8.52 28.40 7.75
CA VAL A 28 -8.15 27.15 7.10
C VAL A 28 -9.28 26.77 6.16
N PRO A 29 -9.03 26.67 4.85
CA PRO A 29 -10.07 26.28 3.89
C PRO A 29 -10.50 24.83 4.15
N ALA A 30 -11.79 24.60 4.14
CA ALA A 30 -12.36 23.26 4.32
C ALA A 30 -12.14 22.35 3.10
N GLN A 31 -11.94 22.94 1.92
CA GLN A 31 -11.78 22.21 0.64
C GLN A 31 -10.83 22.94 -0.28
N THR A 32 -10.19 22.19 -1.17
CA THR A 32 -9.46 22.75 -2.33
C THR A 32 -10.45 23.10 -3.45
N GLY A 33 -10.04 23.99 -4.34
CA GLY A 33 -10.84 24.39 -5.50
C GLY A 33 -11.11 25.88 -5.56
N GLU A 34 -12.10 26.27 -6.35
CA GLU A 34 -12.47 27.65 -6.52
C GLU A 34 -13.27 28.17 -5.31
N VAL A 35 -12.85 29.30 -4.77
CA VAL A 35 -13.55 30.03 -3.71
C VAL A 35 -13.93 31.41 -4.17
N PHE A 36 -15.07 31.89 -3.74
CA PHE A 36 -15.62 33.16 -4.13
C PHE A 36 -15.85 34.02 -2.88
N PHE A 37 -15.38 35.26 -2.92
CA PHE A 37 -15.62 36.25 -1.89
C PHE A 37 -16.51 37.34 -2.45
N GLU A 38 -17.61 37.63 -1.78
CA GLU A 38 -18.46 38.77 -2.16
C GLU A 38 -17.80 40.05 -1.66
N LEU A 39 -17.66 41.01 -2.57
CA LEU A 39 -17.15 42.35 -2.22
C LEU A 39 -18.30 43.22 -1.82
N LEU A 40 -18.32 43.65 -0.57
CA LEU A 40 -19.31 44.61 -0.05
C LEU A 40 -18.64 45.99 0.14
N VAL A 41 -19.30 47.03 -0.29
CA VAL A 41 -18.90 48.42 0.01
C VAL A 41 -20.10 49.10 0.64
N ASP A 42 -19.93 49.58 1.86
CA ASP A 42 -21.01 50.15 2.68
C ASP A 42 -22.24 49.23 2.79
N GLY A 43 -21.98 47.92 2.86
CA GLY A 43 -23.00 46.88 2.95
C GLY A 43 -23.67 46.48 1.63
N GLU A 44 -23.34 47.15 0.52
CA GLU A 44 -23.87 46.80 -0.80
C GLU A 44 -22.89 45.90 -1.58
N SER A 45 -23.44 44.85 -2.21
CA SER A 45 -22.64 43.97 -3.08
C SER A 45 -22.15 44.74 -4.34
N LYS A 46 -20.83 44.72 -4.55
CA LYS A 46 -20.18 45.33 -5.72
C LYS A 46 -19.56 44.30 -6.65
N GLY A 47 -19.75 43.02 -6.34
CA GLY A 47 -19.29 41.92 -7.17
C GLY A 47 -18.64 40.81 -6.38
N THR A 48 -18.05 39.87 -7.08
CA THR A 48 -17.43 38.68 -6.53
C THR A 48 -15.96 38.59 -6.97
N VAL A 49 -15.11 38.30 -6.02
CA VAL A 49 -13.69 37.99 -6.29
C VAL A 49 -13.49 36.49 -6.22
N LYS A 50 -12.93 35.94 -7.27
CA LYS A 50 -12.60 34.52 -7.35
C LYS A 50 -11.15 34.31 -6.94
N SER A 51 -10.91 33.27 -6.15
CA SER A 51 -9.59 32.76 -5.81
C SER A 51 -9.55 31.24 -5.93
N THR A 52 -8.38 30.64 -5.91
CA THR A 52 -8.22 29.19 -5.93
C THR A 52 -7.46 28.74 -4.69
N VAL A 53 -8.07 27.84 -3.96
CA VAL A 53 -7.42 27.14 -2.83
C VAL A 53 -6.70 25.93 -3.41
N VAL A 54 -5.41 25.88 -3.24
CA VAL A 54 -4.59 24.70 -3.60
C VAL A 54 -4.22 23.95 -2.34
N ALA A 55 -4.09 22.63 -2.45
CA ALA A 55 -3.54 21.84 -1.35
C ALA A 55 -2.13 22.32 -1.04
N ASP A 56 -1.81 22.40 0.26
CA ASP A 56 -0.42 22.60 0.68
C ASP A 56 0.40 21.39 0.22
N PRO A 57 1.41 21.56 -0.64
CA PRO A 57 2.23 20.44 -1.10
C PRO A 57 2.85 19.63 0.04
N SER A 58 3.09 20.26 1.19
CA SER A 58 3.59 19.58 2.39
C SER A 58 2.55 18.68 3.07
N SER A 59 1.27 18.85 2.74
CA SER A 59 0.18 18.03 3.29
C SER A 59 -0.20 16.85 2.39
N ILE A 60 0.31 16.79 1.17
CA ILE A 60 0.01 15.72 0.23
C ILE A 60 0.73 14.45 0.67
N VAL A 61 -0.02 13.37 0.81
CA VAL A 61 0.57 12.05 1.07
C VAL A 61 1.30 11.58 -0.19
N GLY A 62 2.61 11.46 -0.08
CA GLY A 62 3.48 11.00 -1.17
C GLY A 62 3.86 9.53 -0.99
N GLY A 63 4.32 8.91 -2.08
CA GLY A 63 4.79 7.53 -2.02
C GLY A 63 3.80 6.51 -2.60
N PHE A 64 2.65 6.93 -3.08
CA PHE A 64 1.61 6.07 -3.65
C PHE A 64 1.26 6.48 -5.09
N PRO A 65 0.83 5.52 -5.94
CA PRO A 65 0.85 4.07 -5.72
C PRO A 65 2.27 3.50 -5.78
N VAL A 66 2.45 2.31 -5.19
CA VAL A 66 3.63 1.48 -5.37
C VAL A 66 3.20 0.08 -5.80
N TRP A 67 3.96 -0.57 -6.67
CA TRP A 67 3.67 -1.92 -7.10
C TRP A 67 4.90 -2.71 -7.50
N TRP A 68 4.76 -4.02 -7.49
CA TRP A 68 5.73 -5.01 -7.97
C TRP A 68 5.02 -5.88 -8.99
N ASP A 69 5.51 -5.90 -10.21
CA ASP A 69 4.87 -6.60 -11.32
C ASP A 69 5.58 -7.92 -11.63
N PHE A 70 4.86 -9.01 -11.40
CA PHE A 70 5.27 -10.37 -11.73
C PHE A 70 4.53 -10.92 -12.95
N SER A 71 3.80 -10.11 -13.69
CA SER A 71 2.98 -10.56 -14.82
C SER A 71 3.80 -10.95 -16.05
N SER A 72 5.05 -10.49 -16.14
CA SER A 72 5.94 -10.84 -17.25
C SER A 72 6.27 -12.32 -17.25
N GLU A 73 6.24 -12.97 -18.42
CA GLU A 73 6.71 -14.35 -18.58
C GLU A 73 8.24 -14.48 -18.48
N SER A 74 8.95 -13.38 -18.67
CA SER A 74 10.39 -13.33 -18.52
C SER A 74 10.78 -13.01 -17.08
N LYS A 75 11.77 -13.74 -16.58
CA LYS A 75 12.35 -13.50 -15.27
C LYS A 75 12.82 -12.05 -15.19
N PRO A 76 12.39 -11.24 -14.20
CA PRO A 76 12.90 -9.89 -14.02
C PRO A 76 14.42 -9.88 -13.93
N THR A 77 15.05 -8.91 -14.57
CA THR A 77 16.52 -8.82 -14.65
C THR A 77 17.16 -8.77 -13.25
N LEU A 78 16.48 -8.18 -12.28
CA LEU A 78 16.90 -8.14 -10.89
C LEU A 78 17.01 -9.51 -10.21
N MET A 79 16.16 -10.46 -10.57
CA MET A 79 16.30 -11.83 -10.07
C MET A 79 17.50 -12.55 -10.69
N ALA A 80 18.04 -12.02 -11.78
CA ALA A 80 19.25 -12.48 -12.42
C ALA A 80 20.50 -11.74 -11.93
N ASP A 81 20.34 -10.68 -11.14
CA ASP A 81 21.43 -9.87 -10.64
C ASP A 81 22.34 -10.69 -9.73
N PRO A 82 23.66 -10.67 -9.99
CA PRO A 82 24.66 -11.35 -9.18
C PRO A 82 24.78 -10.85 -7.75
N HIS A 83 24.04 -9.84 -7.32
CA HIS A 83 24.00 -9.42 -5.93
C HIS A 83 23.42 -10.46 -4.98
N ASN A 84 23.29 -11.70 -5.48
CA ASN A 84 23.00 -12.86 -4.64
C ASN A 84 21.83 -12.61 -3.68
N TYR A 85 20.68 -12.24 -4.22
CA TYR A 85 19.48 -12.37 -3.46
C TYR A 85 19.23 -13.85 -3.21
N SER A 86 19.96 -14.39 -2.26
CA SER A 86 19.60 -15.65 -1.66
C SER A 86 18.29 -15.37 -0.92
N TRP A 87 17.19 -15.85 -1.44
CA TRP A 87 15.92 -15.79 -0.79
C TRP A 87 15.96 -16.68 0.45
N GLY A 88 16.53 -16.15 1.48
CA GLY A 88 16.54 -16.66 2.81
C GLY A 88 15.98 -15.59 3.73
N ALA A 89 15.95 -15.84 5.02
CA ALA A 89 15.53 -14.84 5.99
C ALA A 89 16.28 -13.51 5.76
N GLY A 90 15.51 -12.43 5.55
CA GLY A 90 16.06 -11.09 5.31
C GLY A 90 16.50 -10.79 3.86
N SER A 91 16.23 -11.69 2.91
CA SER A 91 16.49 -11.39 1.49
C SER A 91 15.48 -10.39 0.96
N GLN A 92 15.92 -9.49 0.09
CA GLN A 92 15.12 -8.40 -0.44
C GLN A 92 14.94 -8.54 -1.95
N TYR A 93 13.73 -8.25 -2.40
CA TYR A 93 13.41 -8.09 -3.80
C TYR A 93 13.03 -6.62 -4.06
N PRO A 94 13.84 -5.84 -4.78
CA PRO A 94 13.56 -4.43 -5.03
C PRO A 94 12.24 -4.22 -5.76
N CYS A 95 11.68 -3.02 -5.63
CA CYS A 95 10.53 -2.60 -6.44
C CYS A 95 10.86 -2.71 -7.92
N GLU A 96 9.82 -2.85 -8.72
CA GLU A 96 9.93 -3.06 -10.16
C GLU A 96 10.68 -1.93 -10.89
N ASP A 97 10.51 -0.69 -10.46
CA ASP A 97 11.18 0.46 -11.05
C ASP A 97 12.66 0.59 -10.69
N SER A 98 13.12 -0.11 -9.66
CA SER A 98 14.56 -0.29 -9.41
C SER A 98 15.14 -1.43 -10.24
N ALA A 99 14.29 -2.18 -10.97
CA ALA A 99 14.73 -3.16 -11.93
C ALA A 99 15.29 -2.46 -13.18
N PRO A 100 16.40 -2.94 -13.75
CA PRO A 100 16.94 -2.42 -15.00
C PRO A 100 16.08 -2.82 -16.22
N SER A 101 14.79 -3.03 -16.06
CA SER A 101 13.87 -3.36 -17.13
C SER A 101 13.35 -2.09 -17.77
N THR A 102 13.48 -2.00 -19.10
CA THR A 102 13.01 -0.87 -19.91
C THR A 102 11.50 -0.88 -20.17
N ASP A 103 10.81 -1.94 -19.80
CA ASP A 103 9.41 -2.14 -20.14
C ASP A 103 8.45 -1.63 -19.07
N HIS A 104 8.94 -1.38 -17.88
CA HIS A 104 8.15 -0.87 -16.75
C HIS A 104 8.22 0.66 -16.68
N LYS A 105 7.42 1.29 -17.50
CA LYS A 105 7.36 2.76 -17.66
C LYS A 105 6.70 3.51 -16.50
N TYR A 106 6.46 2.87 -15.38
CA TYR A 106 5.42 3.36 -14.51
C TYR A 106 5.88 4.15 -13.31
N LEU A 107 7.16 4.11 -12.94
CA LEU A 107 7.52 4.64 -11.64
C LEU A 107 8.91 5.24 -11.59
N ASP A 108 8.93 6.45 -11.16
CA ASP A 108 10.09 7.16 -10.65
C ASP A 108 10.44 6.71 -9.20
N TRP A 109 10.42 5.41 -8.96
CA TRP A 109 10.65 4.86 -7.62
C TRP A 109 12.09 4.49 -7.34
N SER A 110 12.90 4.33 -8.38
CA SER A 110 14.32 4.00 -8.28
C SER A 110 15.10 4.91 -7.32
N ASP A 111 14.68 6.16 -7.23
CA ASP A 111 15.26 7.14 -6.31
C ASP A 111 14.78 7.00 -4.86
N ARG A 112 13.80 6.15 -4.59
CA ARG A 112 13.10 6.10 -3.30
C ARG A 112 13.39 4.86 -2.47
N GLY A 113 13.99 3.82 -3.05
CA GLY A 113 14.49 2.67 -2.30
C GLY A 113 13.42 1.72 -1.75
N GLY A 114 12.29 1.56 -2.45
CA GLY A 114 11.31 0.56 -2.09
C GLY A 114 11.75 -0.86 -2.45
N TYR A 115 11.27 -1.86 -1.71
CA TYR A 115 11.55 -3.27 -1.98
C TYR A 115 10.43 -4.20 -1.55
N LEU A 116 10.35 -5.36 -2.20
CA LEU A 116 9.59 -6.51 -1.76
C LEU A 116 10.57 -7.62 -1.38
N THR A 117 10.34 -8.26 -0.25
CA THR A 117 11.18 -9.34 0.26
C THR A 117 10.35 -10.41 0.95
N VAL A 118 11.00 -11.50 1.34
CA VAL A 118 10.44 -12.53 2.22
C VAL A 118 11.26 -12.58 3.49
N VAL A 119 10.60 -12.61 4.62
CA VAL A 119 11.20 -12.91 5.91
C VAL A 119 10.70 -14.28 6.34
N CYS A 120 11.60 -15.25 6.44
CA CYS A 120 11.24 -16.62 6.72
C CYS A 120 12.23 -17.30 7.67
N SER A 121 11.68 -18.19 8.49
CA SER A 121 12.43 -18.99 9.47
C SER A 121 13.19 -20.15 8.83
N THR A 122 12.61 -20.72 7.75
CA THR A 122 13.17 -21.87 7.04
C THR A 122 12.88 -21.79 5.55
N ALA A 123 13.78 -21.18 4.79
CA ALA A 123 13.67 -21.21 3.33
C ALA A 123 14.17 -22.54 2.77
N SER A 124 13.41 -23.19 1.90
CA SER A 124 13.84 -24.37 1.15
C SER A 124 14.01 -24.12 -0.36
N GLY A 125 13.65 -22.95 -0.82
CA GLY A 125 13.82 -22.52 -2.21
C GLY A 125 12.89 -21.39 -2.61
N TRP A 126 13.25 -20.73 -3.69
CA TRP A 126 12.48 -19.67 -4.28
C TRP A 126 12.56 -19.76 -5.81
N GLY A 127 11.69 -19.06 -6.48
CA GLY A 127 11.77 -18.93 -7.92
C GLY A 127 10.79 -17.94 -8.46
N TYR A 128 10.95 -17.69 -9.73
CA TYR A 128 10.07 -16.89 -10.54
C TYR A 128 9.72 -17.69 -11.79
N GLY A 129 8.50 -17.63 -12.24
CA GLY A 129 8.07 -18.25 -13.47
C GLY A 129 6.56 -18.18 -13.67
N GLU A 130 6.12 -18.16 -14.92
CA GLU A 130 4.71 -18.13 -15.31
C GLU A 130 3.92 -16.98 -14.66
N GLY A 131 4.53 -15.79 -14.56
CA GLY A 131 3.90 -14.60 -14.04
C GLY A 131 3.72 -14.59 -12.52
N HIS A 132 4.55 -15.31 -11.77
CA HIS A 132 4.51 -15.30 -10.32
C HIS A 132 5.90 -15.40 -9.68
N CYS A 133 6.03 -14.82 -8.51
CA CYS A 133 7.12 -15.05 -7.58
C CYS A 133 6.67 -16.07 -6.54
N TYR A 134 7.52 -17.03 -6.19
CA TYR A 134 7.21 -18.00 -5.15
C TYR A 134 8.36 -18.22 -4.18
N MET A 135 7.99 -18.55 -2.95
CA MET A 135 8.87 -19.03 -1.91
C MET A 135 8.42 -20.41 -1.47
N LYS A 136 9.37 -21.29 -1.14
CA LYS A 136 9.08 -22.57 -0.51
C LYS A 136 9.50 -22.55 0.95
N GLY A 137 8.62 -23.05 1.80
CA GLY A 137 8.93 -23.26 3.20
C GLY A 137 8.54 -22.14 4.15
N LEU A 138 7.66 -21.21 3.72
CA LEU A 138 7.06 -20.27 4.67
C LEU A 138 6.31 -21.04 5.76
N GLN A 139 6.54 -20.70 6.99
CA GLN A 139 5.92 -21.27 8.18
C GLN A 139 5.03 -20.21 8.84
N LYS A 140 4.33 -20.58 9.90
CA LYS A 140 3.61 -19.62 10.72
C LYS A 140 4.54 -18.48 11.15
N ASP A 141 4.04 -17.25 11.07
CA ASP A 141 4.72 -15.98 11.37
C ASP A 141 5.77 -15.54 10.35
N ASP A 142 6.11 -16.35 9.34
CA ASP A 142 6.86 -15.91 8.17
C ASP A 142 5.96 -15.02 7.28
N TYR A 143 6.56 -14.13 6.48
CA TYR A 143 5.77 -13.14 5.72
C TYR A 143 6.45 -12.63 4.45
N TRP A 144 5.61 -12.19 3.53
CA TRP A 144 5.99 -11.29 2.45
C TRP A 144 6.02 -9.87 2.99
N LEU A 145 7.09 -9.14 2.76
CA LEU A 145 7.30 -7.78 3.21
C LEU A 145 7.45 -6.83 2.02
N MET A 146 6.64 -5.81 2.01
CA MET A 146 6.73 -4.66 1.12
C MET A 146 7.16 -3.45 1.93
N ALA A 147 8.26 -2.82 1.57
CA ALA A 147 8.73 -1.60 2.20
C ALA A 147 8.96 -0.54 1.13
N PHE A 148 8.43 0.65 1.34
CA PHE A 148 8.52 1.73 0.36
C PHE A 148 8.49 3.10 1.05
N PRO A 149 9.17 4.10 0.43
CA PRO A 149 9.21 5.42 1.01
C PRO A 149 7.87 6.14 0.86
N VAL A 150 7.46 6.80 1.92
CA VAL A 150 6.26 7.64 1.96
C VAL A 150 6.59 9.01 2.55
N LYS A 151 5.74 9.99 2.24
CA LYS A 151 5.77 11.32 2.84
C LYS A 151 4.40 11.69 3.36
N ASN A 152 4.37 12.35 4.53
CA ASN A 152 3.15 12.89 5.13
C ASN A 152 2.04 11.85 5.34
N LEU A 153 2.40 10.59 5.52
CA LEU A 153 1.44 9.56 5.89
C LEU A 153 1.01 9.79 7.34
N LYS A 154 -0.27 10.06 7.53
CA LYS A 154 -0.86 10.37 8.85
C LYS A 154 -1.78 9.25 9.28
N GLU A 155 -1.97 9.15 10.58
CA GLU A 155 -3.05 8.37 11.16
C GLU A 155 -4.39 8.75 10.54
N GLY A 156 -5.23 7.76 10.28
CA GLY A 156 -6.49 7.91 9.55
C GLY A 156 -6.38 7.87 8.02
N THR A 157 -5.16 7.96 7.45
CA THR A 157 -4.98 7.79 6.00
C THR A 157 -5.42 6.39 5.60
N ARG A 158 -6.31 6.28 4.61
CA ARG A 158 -6.72 4.99 4.08
C ARG A 158 -5.75 4.50 3.01
N ILE A 159 -5.42 3.22 3.09
CA ILE A 159 -4.52 2.53 2.16
C ILE A 159 -5.27 1.33 1.56
N ALA A 160 -5.09 1.13 0.26
CA ALA A 160 -5.55 -0.06 -0.45
C ALA A 160 -4.37 -0.99 -0.73
N PHE A 161 -4.53 -2.26 -0.40
CA PHE A 161 -3.62 -3.35 -0.75
C PHE A 161 -4.29 -4.30 -1.73
N GLU A 162 -3.58 -4.68 -2.78
CA GLU A 162 -4.06 -5.61 -3.80
C GLU A 162 -2.96 -6.58 -4.19
N ALA A 163 -3.28 -7.88 -4.20
CA ALA A 163 -2.37 -8.93 -4.64
C ALA A 163 -3.13 -10.19 -5.06
N ALA A 164 -2.60 -10.92 -6.02
CA ALA A 164 -3.02 -12.31 -6.21
C ALA A 164 -2.14 -13.21 -5.35
N VAL A 165 -2.77 -13.89 -4.39
CA VAL A 165 -2.11 -14.73 -3.39
C VAL A 165 -2.51 -16.18 -3.58
N GLY A 166 -1.54 -17.08 -3.58
CA GLY A 166 -1.79 -18.49 -3.74
C GLY A 166 -0.74 -19.36 -3.07
N CYS A 167 -1.01 -20.67 -3.04
CA CYS A 167 -0.06 -21.63 -2.53
C CYS A 167 -0.24 -23.01 -3.17
N SER A 168 0.71 -23.89 -2.93
CA SER A 168 0.53 -25.34 -3.19
C SER A 168 -0.34 -25.98 -2.11
N GLY A 169 -0.83 -27.19 -2.37
CA GLY A 169 -1.66 -27.93 -1.39
C GLY A 169 -1.00 -28.15 -0.02
N SER A 170 0.32 -28.03 0.06
CA SER A 170 1.10 -28.11 1.31
C SER A 170 1.60 -26.76 1.83
N GLY A 171 1.32 -25.67 1.12
CA GLY A 171 1.64 -24.31 1.53
C GLY A 171 0.59 -23.70 2.46
N ALA A 172 0.86 -22.49 2.93
CA ALA A 172 0.06 -21.78 3.91
C ALA A 172 -1.33 -21.41 3.37
N ARG A 173 -2.34 -21.59 4.22
CA ARG A 173 -3.74 -21.30 3.88
C ARG A 173 -4.20 -19.92 4.31
N TYR A 174 -3.73 -19.39 5.46
CA TYR A 174 -4.27 -18.21 6.11
C TYR A 174 -3.24 -17.11 6.23
N TYR A 175 -3.62 -15.91 5.79
CA TYR A 175 -2.75 -14.75 5.78
C TYR A 175 -3.40 -13.54 6.47
N ALA A 176 -2.64 -12.90 7.36
CA ALA A 176 -2.98 -11.62 7.96
C ALA A 176 -2.21 -10.49 7.26
N LEU A 177 -2.90 -9.39 6.99
CA LEU A 177 -2.31 -8.15 6.48
C LEU A 177 -2.00 -7.25 7.66
N GLU A 178 -0.76 -6.79 7.73
CA GLU A 178 -0.26 -5.94 8.80
C GLU A 178 0.61 -4.83 8.23
N TYR A 179 0.73 -3.72 8.95
CA TYR A 179 1.54 -2.58 8.55
C TYR A 179 2.34 -2.02 9.72
N SER A 180 3.37 -1.23 9.38
CA SER A 180 4.27 -0.62 10.36
C SER A 180 4.90 0.65 9.80
N ALA A 181 5.18 1.62 10.68
CA ALA A 181 5.95 2.81 10.36
C ALA A 181 7.47 2.63 10.60
N ASP A 182 7.88 1.58 11.31
CA ASP A 182 9.28 1.37 11.75
C ASP A 182 9.83 -0.03 11.44
N GLY A 183 8.99 -0.91 10.88
CA GLY A 183 9.34 -2.31 10.59
C GLY A 183 9.44 -3.21 11.82
N THR A 184 9.14 -2.69 13.01
CA THR A 184 9.27 -3.40 14.30
C THR A 184 7.93 -3.51 15.01
N ASN A 185 7.20 -2.40 15.14
CA ASN A 185 5.88 -2.35 15.75
C ASN A 185 4.81 -2.54 14.67
N TRP A 186 4.11 -3.66 14.73
CA TRP A 186 3.16 -4.08 13.71
C TRP A 186 1.73 -3.91 14.18
N PHE A 187 0.91 -3.36 13.31
CA PHE A 187 -0.53 -3.18 13.49
C PHE A 187 -1.27 -4.10 12.53
N LEU A 188 -2.26 -4.81 13.04
CA LEU A 188 -3.15 -5.61 12.21
C LEU A 188 -4.06 -4.65 11.42
N ALA A 189 -4.14 -4.79 10.10
CA ALA A 189 -5.08 -4.02 9.30
C ALA A 189 -6.53 -4.30 9.72
N GLU A 190 -7.40 -3.34 9.58
CA GLU A 190 -8.84 -3.51 9.82
C GLU A 190 -9.43 -4.53 8.84
N GLY A 191 -10.43 -5.29 9.29
CA GLY A 191 -11.15 -6.24 8.45
C GLY A 191 -10.65 -7.68 8.53
N ALA A 192 -9.71 -7.99 9.43
CA ALA A 192 -9.33 -9.37 9.71
C ALA A 192 -10.48 -10.14 10.35
N GLU A 193 -10.73 -11.36 9.85
CA GLU A 193 -11.63 -12.31 10.49
C GLU A 193 -10.84 -13.24 11.41
N THR A 194 -11.48 -13.72 12.47
CA THR A 194 -10.91 -14.81 13.27
C THR A 194 -11.22 -16.14 12.60
N VAL A 195 -10.19 -16.82 12.14
CA VAL A 195 -10.31 -18.16 11.55
C VAL A 195 -9.87 -19.25 12.52
N THR A 196 -10.42 -20.45 12.34
CA THR A 196 -10.08 -21.62 13.15
C THR A 196 -9.51 -22.72 12.27
N GLY A 197 -8.32 -23.19 12.62
CA GLY A 197 -7.66 -24.32 11.97
C GLY A 197 -8.33 -25.66 12.33
N VAL A 198 -8.02 -26.68 11.54
CA VAL A 198 -8.52 -28.05 11.78
C VAL A 198 -7.97 -28.67 13.08
N ASP A 199 -6.91 -28.10 13.63
CA ASP A 199 -6.28 -28.44 14.90
C ASP A 199 -6.89 -27.67 16.09
N GLY A 200 -7.89 -26.81 15.83
CA GLY A 200 -8.51 -25.94 16.83
C GLY A 200 -7.73 -24.64 17.12
N SER A 201 -6.57 -24.41 16.50
CA SER A 201 -5.86 -23.13 16.61
C SER A 201 -6.68 -22.00 16.00
N THR A 202 -6.57 -20.79 16.56
CA THR A 202 -7.26 -19.60 16.04
C THR A 202 -6.28 -18.49 15.75
N GLY A 203 -6.61 -17.64 14.78
CA GLY A 203 -5.79 -16.46 14.44
C GLY A 203 -6.51 -15.55 13.48
N PRO A 204 -5.97 -14.32 13.28
CA PRO A 204 -6.53 -13.37 12.33
C PRO A 204 -6.22 -13.80 10.89
N ALA A 205 -7.18 -13.62 9.99
CA ALA A 205 -6.93 -13.76 8.57
C ALA A 205 -7.69 -12.68 7.78
N HIS A 206 -6.98 -12.02 6.89
CA HIS A 206 -7.58 -11.20 5.85
C HIS A 206 -7.84 -12.07 4.62
N TYR A 207 -6.91 -12.95 4.32
CA TYR A 207 -7.01 -13.78 3.14
C TYR A 207 -6.89 -15.27 3.48
N THR A 208 -7.83 -16.04 2.94
CA THR A 208 -7.86 -17.51 3.01
C THR A 208 -7.71 -18.07 1.61
N VAL A 209 -6.63 -18.80 1.34
CA VAL A 209 -6.47 -19.51 0.07
C VAL A 209 -7.47 -20.66 -0.01
N MET A 210 -8.18 -20.75 -1.13
CA MET A 210 -9.19 -21.78 -1.38
C MET A 210 -8.71 -22.71 -2.51
N THR A 211 -9.04 -24.00 -2.40
CA THR A 211 -8.59 -25.00 -3.37
C THR A 211 -9.21 -24.86 -4.75
N ASP A 212 -10.37 -24.25 -4.83
CA ASP A 212 -11.18 -24.04 -6.03
C ASP A 212 -11.01 -22.64 -6.64
N GLN A 213 -10.20 -21.78 -6.02
CA GLN A 213 -9.89 -20.47 -6.58
C GLN A 213 -8.90 -20.60 -7.73
N ALA A 214 -9.25 -19.99 -8.85
CA ALA A 214 -8.34 -19.79 -9.97
C ALA A 214 -8.55 -18.38 -10.52
N LEU A 215 -7.46 -17.69 -10.84
CA LEU A 215 -7.55 -16.45 -11.60
C LEU A 215 -8.01 -16.75 -13.03
N PRO A 216 -8.75 -15.84 -13.68
CA PRO A 216 -9.12 -15.99 -15.09
C PRO A 216 -7.88 -16.30 -15.93
N ASN A 217 -7.95 -17.35 -16.75
CA ASN A 217 -6.87 -17.85 -17.63
C ASN A 217 -5.62 -18.40 -16.91
N ASP A 218 -5.71 -18.67 -15.60
CA ASP A 218 -4.62 -19.24 -14.84
C ASP A 218 -4.72 -20.76 -14.70
N LYS A 219 -3.62 -21.44 -15.01
CA LYS A 219 -3.48 -22.88 -14.80
C LYS A 219 -2.96 -23.24 -13.42
N THR A 220 -2.63 -22.24 -12.59
CA THR A 220 -2.10 -22.43 -11.25
C THR A 220 -3.27 -22.56 -10.28
N PRO A 221 -3.55 -23.73 -9.73
CA PRO A 221 -4.64 -23.90 -8.78
C PRO A 221 -4.35 -23.14 -7.48
N ALA A 222 -5.43 -22.80 -6.75
CA ALA A 222 -5.39 -22.16 -5.45
C ALA A 222 -4.64 -20.81 -5.41
N CYS A 223 -4.99 -19.93 -6.35
CA CYS A 223 -4.57 -18.54 -6.35
C CYS A 223 -5.79 -17.64 -6.52
N GLY A 224 -6.01 -16.73 -5.62
CA GLY A 224 -7.14 -15.79 -5.65
C GLY A 224 -6.70 -14.36 -5.39
N TRP A 225 -7.60 -13.43 -5.67
CA TRP A 225 -7.36 -12.00 -5.53
C TRP A 225 -7.66 -11.53 -4.11
N ALA A 226 -6.67 -10.92 -3.47
CA ALA A 226 -6.79 -10.24 -2.18
C ALA A 226 -6.85 -8.74 -2.43
N SER A 227 -7.91 -8.08 -1.95
CA SER A 227 -8.08 -6.63 -2.06
C SER A 227 -8.67 -6.10 -0.77
N TYR A 228 -7.95 -5.20 -0.10
CA TYR A 228 -8.32 -4.67 1.20
C TYR A 228 -8.05 -3.18 1.26
N THR A 229 -8.95 -2.44 1.90
CA THR A 229 -8.77 -1.03 2.20
C THR A 229 -8.91 -0.83 3.71
N PHE A 230 -7.90 -0.26 4.34
CA PHE A 230 -7.84 -0.08 5.79
C PHE A 230 -7.28 1.30 6.15
N PRO A 231 -7.67 1.90 7.29
CA PRO A 231 -7.02 3.09 7.82
C PRO A 231 -5.66 2.73 8.44
N VAL A 232 -4.71 3.64 8.36
CA VAL A 232 -3.49 3.59 9.16
C VAL A 232 -3.83 4.10 10.55
N GLU A 233 -3.66 3.27 11.56
CA GLU A 233 -3.94 3.60 12.96
C GLU A 233 -2.68 3.43 13.81
N GLY A 234 -2.56 4.23 14.86
CA GLY A 234 -1.47 4.12 15.84
C GLY A 234 -0.07 4.45 15.31
N CYS A 235 0.07 4.90 14.06
CA CYS A 235 1.36 5.30 13.52
C CYS A 235 1.24 6.38 12.42
N SER A 236 2.36 7.06 12.16
CA SER A 236 2.49 8.04 11.07
C SER A 236 3.93 8.05 10.57
N VAL A 237 4.13 8.51 9.32
CA VAL A 237 5.46 8.67 8.72
C VAL A 237 5.54 10.04 8.06
N THR A 238 6.41 10.92 8.55
CA THR A 238 6.62 12.25 7.95
C THR A 238 7.43 12.16 6.67
N ASP A 239 8.55 11.45 6.69
CA ASP A 239 9.41 11.12 5.54
C ASP A 239 10.23 9.88 5.91
N GLY A 240 10.04 8.77 5.22
CA GLY A 240 10.71 7.51 5.53
C GLY A 240 10.01 6.30 4.94
N LEU A 241 10.41 5.12 5.38
CA LEU A 241 9.80 3.87 4.92
C LEU A 241 8.50 3.59 5.66
N PHE A 242 7.53 3.11 4.91
CA PHE A 242 6.33 2.46 5.41
C PHE A 242 6.36 1.00 5.00
N TYR A 243 5.88 0.15 5.86
CA TYR A 243 5.97 -1.29 5.71
C TYR A 243 4.58 -1.91 5.70
N VAL A 244 4.36 -2.81 4.75
CA VAL A 244 3.17 -3.67 4.68
C VAL A 244 3.65 -5.10 4.61
N ARG A 245 3.03 -6.01 5.38
CA ARG A 245 3.36 -7.43 5.29
C ARG A 245 2.12 -8.30 5.19
N LEU A 246 2.27 -9.37 4.42
CA LEU A 246 1.30 -10.46 4.36
C LEU A 246 1.89 -11.65 5.12
N ARG A 247 1.45 -11.84 6.36
CA ARG A 247 1.98 -12.81 7.31
C ARG A 247 1.15 -14.09 7.33
N VAL A 248 1.82 -15.23 7.33
CA VAL A 248 1.19 -16.53 7.60
C VAL A 248 0.70 -16.57 9.04
N SER A 249 -0.61 -16.59 9.24
CA SER A 249 -1.21 -16.40 10.57
C SER A 249 -1.42 -17.70 11.36
N LEU A 250 -1.59 -18.83 10.68
CA LEU A 250 -1.73 -20.15 11.31
C LEU A 250 -0.82 -21.18 10.62
N ASP A 251 -0.35 -22.17 11.39
CA ASP A 251 0.38 -23.32 10.84
C ASP A 251 -0.58 -24.36 10.24
N ILE A 252 -1.40 -23.89 9.28
CA ILE A 252 -2.39 -24.70 8.59
C ILE A 252 -2.12 -24.66 7.09
N ARG A 253 -1.88 -25.82 6.50
CA ARG A 253 -1.70 -25.98 5.04
C ARG A 253 -3.04 -25.93 4.31
N LEU A 254 -3.00 -25.62 3.01
CA LEU A 254 -4.19 -25.54 2.17
C LEU A 254 -4.99 -26.85 2.18
N ASN A 255 -4.35 -27.99 1.89
CA ASN A 255 -4.97 -29.31 1.90
C ASN A 255 -4.84 -29.96 3.27
N ALA A 256 -5.33 -29.27 4.32
CA ALA A 256 -5.30 -29.78 5.68
C ALA A 256 -6.33 -30.92 5.89
N SER A 257 -5.92 -31.92 6.67
CA SER A 257 -6.78 -32.99 7.17
C SER A 257 -6.57 -33.14 8.68
N ALA A 258 -7.41 -33.92 9.36
CA ALA A 258 -7.29 -34.13 10.80
C ALA A 258 -5.93 -34.73 11.23
N THR A 259 -5.23 -35.41 10.33
CA THR A 259 -3.93 -36.06 10.60
C THR A 259 -2.73 -35.41 9.95
N THR A 260 -2.98 -34.49 8.98
CA THR A 260 -1.89 -33.81 8.24
C THR A 260 -2.34 -32.38 7.92
N TYR A 261 -2.04 -31.46 8.81
CA TYR A 261 -2.53 -30.08 8.70
C TYR A 261 -1.43 -29.02 8.70
N THR A 262 -0.23 -29.31 9.20
CA THR A 262 0.86 -28.34 9.28
C THR A 262 1.43 -27.99 7.91
N ILE A 263 1.92 -26.77 7.77
CA ILE A 263 2.58 -26.30 6.56
C ILE A 263 3.85 -27.12 6.33
N SER A 264 4.08 -27.52 5.09
CA SER A 264 5.29 -28.26 4.74
C SER A 264 6.42 -27.32 4.39
N LYS A 265 7.66 -27.67 4.81
CA LYS A 265 8.88 -26.96 4.35
C LYS A 265 9.10 -26.99 2.84
N THR A 266 8.36 -27.81 2.10
CA THR A 266 8.38 -27.87 0.65
C THR A 266 7.12 -27.26 0.03
N GLY A 267 6.18 -26.81 0.85
CA GLY A 267 5.02 -26.03 0.42
C GLY A 267 5.49 -24.74 -0.27
N SER A 268 4.80 -24.34 -1.32
CA SER A 268 5.12 -23.07 -1.99
C SER A 268 3.99 -22.08 -1.81
N GLU A 269 4.37 -20.86 -1.52
CA GLU A 269 3.53 -19.67 -1.44
C GLU A 269 3.86 -18.77 -2.62
N ARG A 270 2.87 -18.08 -3.17
CA ARG A 270 3.00 -17.31 -4.42
C ARG A 270 2.36 -15.94 -4.31
N LEU A 271 3.05 -14.95 -4.90
CA LEU A 271 2.45 -13.69 -5.32
C LEU A 271 2.46 -13.65 -6.85
N LYS A 272 1.31 -13.37 -7.46
CA LYS A 272 1.13 -13.44 -8.91
C LYS A 272 0.64 -12.11 -9.47
N GLY A 273 1.07 -11.81 -10.71
CA GLY A 273 0.71 -10.58 -11.38
C GLY A 273 1.24 -9.36 -10.62
N ILE A 274 0.40 -8.38 -10.42
CA ILE A 274 0.77 -7.12 -9.76
C ILE A 274 0.42 -7.17 -8.27
N VAL A 275 1.39 -6.91 -7.41
CA VAL A 275 1.19 -6.56 -6.00
C VAL A 275 1.21 -5.05 -5.90
N LYS A 276 0.16 -4.44 -5.36
CA LYS A 276 -0.01 -2.98 -5.35
C LYS A 276 -0.41 -2.48 -3.97
N VAL A 277 0.18 -1.36 -3.57
CA VAL A 277 -0.26 -0.55 -2.43
C VAL A 277 -0.55 0.86 -2.93
N SER A 278 -1.74 1.38 -2.64
CA SER A 278 -2.19 2.68 -3.15
C SER A 278 -3.03 3.43 -2.13
N LEU A 279 -3.29 4.70 -2.40
CA LEU A 279 -4.40 5.40 -1.76
C LEU A 279 -5.69 5.00 -2.50
N PRO A 280 -6.80 4.72 -1.81
CA PRO A 280 -8.08 4.48 -2.47
C PRO A 280 -8.55 5.73 -3.20
N GLU A 281 -9.23 5.52 -4.33
CA GLU A 281 -9.83 6.60 -5.14
C GLU A 281 -11.00 7.28 -4.40
#